data_4bfeec1a6c4a813beb9f0e8a46b16239
#
_entry.id   4bfeec1a6c4a813beb9f0e8a46b16239
#
_cell.length_a   1.000
_cell.length_b   1.000
_cell.length_c   1.000
_cell.angle_alpha   90.00
_cell.angle_beta   90.00
_cell.angle_gamma   90.00
#
_symmetry.space_group_name_H-M   'P 1'
#
loop_
_entity.id
_entity.type
_entity.pdbx_description
1 polymer ?
#
loop_
_entity_poly.entity_id
_entity_poly.type
_entity_poly.pdbx_seq_one_letter_code
_entity_poly.pdbx_strand_id
1 'polypeptide(L)'
;MLSEIITLGRRIYNLDNRREQHRFIVFIIRSLFHYKSVMCLYKWFQEDEARKAILAKNPFPIEQVTRAFFYNKSTFSERVQLVKNHYELLERLLQEKYFLQISGAKWQSYTIWNSIYEDKPWQAQLVFEPGQRKEGMLSLELNVESTHIYQIMFWAGYNKFGETALWIGAIQGPNMENARDVVKKMTKACHGYRTKNLILYMLQAMVRTMGIKKIYAVSNYGYYANNHVRVDRKLKTNFGDFWVEAGGKETEDERFYELPLVEPRKTMEEVPTRKRAVYRRRFAFLDEVDVEIEQAVKKILK
;
A
#
# COMPACT_ATOMS: atom_id res chain seq x y z
N MET A 1 18.47 -20.10 -17.33
CA MET A 1 16.99 -20.04 -17.49
C MET A 1 16.24 -20.73 -16.35
N LEU A 2 16.13 -22.07 -16.31
CA LEU A 2 15.54 -22.78 -15.16
C LEU A 2 16.34 -22.50 -13.87
N SER A 3 17.64 -22.42 -13.97
CA SER A 3 18.56 -22.05 -12.88
C SER A 3 18.24 -20.69 -12.26
N GLU A 4 17.87 -19.69 -13.06
CA GLU A 4 17.52 -18.35 -12.59
C GLU A 4 16.20 -18.36 -11.81
N ILE A 5 15.16 -19.07 -12.30
CA ILE A 5 13.89 -19.23 -11.58
C ILE A 5 14.12 -19.96 -10.25
N ILE A 6 14.94 -21.02 -10.24
CA ILE A 6 15.30 -21.76 -9.02
C ILE A 6 16.04 -20.84 -8.06
N THR A 7 17.01 -20.04 -8.55
CA THR A 7 17.78 -19.12 -7.71
C THR A 7 16.87 -18.03 -7.11
N LEU A 8 15.98 -17.45 -7.89
CA LEU A 8 14.97 -16.50 -7.38
C LEU A 8 14.08 -17.16 -6.32
N GLY A 9 13.58 -18.35 -6.59
CA GLY A 9 12.74 -19.08 -5.64
C GLY A 9 13.45 -19.37 -4.31
N ARG A 10 14.73 -19.74 -4.34
CA ARG A 10 15.55 -19.95 -3.11
C ARG A 10 15.75 -18.66 -2.32
N ARG A 11 15.71 -17.50 -2.95
CA ARG A 11 15.79 -16.18 -2.28
C ARG A 11 14.46 -15.75 -1.67
N ILE A 12 13.34 -16.23 -2.22
CA ILE A 12 11.98 -15.89 -1.79
C ILE A 12 11.53 -16.76 -0.62
N TYR A 13 11.85 -18.06 -0.67
CA TYR A 13 11.30 -19.09 0.23
C TYR A 13 12.36 -19.70 1.14
N ASN A 14 12.04 -19.84 2.42
CA ASN A 14 12.86 -20.60 3.36
C ASN A 14 12.64 -22.11 3.16
N LEU A 15 13.63 -22.80 2.60
CA LEU A 15 13.53 -24.22 2.28
C LEU A 15 13.68 -25.15 3.51
N ASP A 16 14.02 -24.65 4.69
CA ASP A 16 14.01 -25.42 5.94
C ASP A 16 12.59 -25.62 6.49
N ASN A 17 11.62 -24.82 5.97
CA ASN A 17 10.22 -24.90 6.36
C ASN A 17 9.40 -25.68 5.30
N ARG A 18 8.76 -26.79 5.69
CA ARG A 18 7.94 -27.62 4.78
C ARG A 18 6.85 -26.84 4.03
N ARG A 19 6.22 -25.85 4.69
CA ARG A 19 5.20 -25.02 4.05
C ARG A 19 5.80 -24.13 2.97
N GLU A 20 6.98 -23.61 3.20
CA GLU A 20 7.70 -22.78 2.24
C GLU A 20 8.30 -23.62 1.10
N GLN A 21 8.74 -24.88 1.36
CA GLN A 21 9.11 -25.82 0.30
C GLN A 21 7.97 -26.07 -0.68
N HIS A 22 6.74 -26.30 -0.17
CA HIS A 22 5.57 -26.45 -1.04
C HIS A 22 5.31 -25.18 -1.87
N ARG A 23 5.43 -24.00 -1.27
CA ARG A 23 5.27 -22.72 -1.97
C ARG A 23 6.34 -22.53 -3.04
N PHE A 24 7.58 -22.92 -2.76
CA PHE A 24 8.67 -22.89 -3.72
C PHE A 24 8.37 -23.77 -4.94
N ILE A 25 7.95 -25.02 -4.74
CA ILE A 25 7.57 -25.94 -5.83
C ILE A 25 6.45 -25.32 -6.68
N VAL A 26 5.41 -24.81 -6.04
CA VAL A 26 4.29 -24.14 -6.73
C VAL A 26 4.78 -22.92 -7.52
N PHE A 27 5.70 -22.14 -6.99
CA PHE A 27 6.32 -21.01 -7.69
C PHE A 27 7.06 -21.46 -8.94
N ILE A 28 7.89 -22.51 -8.86
CA ILE A 28 8.63 -23.06 -10.01
C ILE A 28 7.64 -23.52 -11.08
N ILE A 29 6.66 -24.35 -10.72
CA ILE A 29 5.66 -24.86 -11.66
C ILE A 29 4.93 -23.72 -12.40
N ARG A 30 4.43 -22.74 -11.65
CA ARG A 30 3.71 -21.58 -12.23
C ARG A 30 4.62 -20.73 -13.12
N SER A 31 5.87 -20.54 -12.71
CA SER A 31 6.85 -19.80 -13.52
C SER A 31 7.18 -20.52 -14.82
N LEU A 32 7.17 -21.86 -14.84
CA LEU A 32 7.37 -22.64 -16.05
C LEU A 32 6.17 -22.57 -16.99
N PHE A 33 4.94 -22.64 -16.46
CA PHE A 33 3.71 -22.46 -17.28
C PHE A 33 3.65 -21.08 -17.96
N HIS A 34 4.16 -20.04 -17.30
CA HIS A 34 4.20 -18.66 -17.82
C HIS A 34 5.62 -18.21 -18.16
N TYR A 35 6.48 -19.15 -18.55
CA TYR A 35 7.91 -18.94 -18.70
C TYR A 35 8.29 -17.70 -19.49
N LYS A 36 7.69 -17.51 -20.70
CA LYS A 36 8.00 -16.35 -21.56
C LYS A 36 7.74 -15.02 -20.84
N SER A 37 6.62 -14.89 -20.16
CA SER A 37 6.22 -13.66 -19.47
C SER A 37 7.06 -13.41 -18.22
N VAL A 38 7.38 -14.47 -17.44
CA VAL A 38 8.27 -14.36 -16.27
C VAL A 38 9.67 -13.93 -16.70
N MET A 39 10.21 -14.52 -17.78
CA MET A 39 11.53 -14.15 -18.27
C MET A 39 11.56 -12.78 -18.94
N CYS A 40 10.48 -12.37 -19.60
CA CYS A 40 10.35 -11.00 -20.09
C CYS A 40 10.38 -9.99 -18.94
N LEU A 41 9.65 -10.23 -17.85
CA LEU A 41 9.68 -9.38 -16.66
C LEU A 41 11.07 -9.39 -16.01
N TYR A 42 11.68 -10.56 -15.85
CA TYR A 42 13.03 -10.67 -15.30
C TYR A 42 14.06 -9.88 -16.11
N LYS A 43 14.06 -10.03 -17.44
CA LYS A 43 14.93 -9.26 -18.34
C LYS A 43 14.68 -7.75 -18.23
N TRP A 44 13.43 -7.34 -18.19
CA TRP A 44 13.05 -5.93 -18.00
C TRP A 44 13.65 -5.33 -16.72
N PHE A 45 13.71 -6.11 -15.62
CA PHE A 45 14.44 -5.68 -14.42
C PHE A 45 15.95 -5.61 -14.64
N GLN A 46 16.54 -6.41 -15.54
CA GLN A 46 17.99 -6.43 -15.81
C GLN A 46 18.44 -5.35 -16.80
N GLU A 47 17.52 -4.73 -17.54
CA GLU A 47 17.80 -3.71 -18.55
C GLU A 47 18.16 -2.34 -17.97
N ASP A 48 17.88 -2.11 -16.69
CA ASP A 48 18.15 -0.85 -16.00
C ASP A 48 18.86 -1.12 -14.66
N GLU A 49 19.89 -0.33 -14.32
CA GLU A 49 20.72 -0.59 -13.13
C GLU A 49 19.95 -0.37 -11.82
N ALA A 50 19.03 0.59 -11.74
CA ALA A 50 18.23 0.81 -10.54
C ALA A 50 17.24 -0.34 -10.33
N ARG A 51 16.53 -0.78 -11.38
CA ARG A 51 15.60 -1.92 -11.33
C ARG A 51 16.33 -3.23 -11.02
N LYS A 52 17.51 -3.43 -11.58
CA LYS A 52 18.38 -4.58 -11.29
C LYS A 52 18.82 -4.59 -9.82
N ALA A 53 19.22 -3.44 -9.28
CA ALA A 53 19.57 -3.29 -7.87
C ALA A 53 18.38 -3.56 -6.95
N ILE A 54 17.15 -3.13 -7.34
CA ILE A 54 15.92 -3.45 -6.61
C ILE A 54 15.69 -4.96 -6.60
N LEU A 55 15.69 -5.63 -7.76
CA LEU A 55 15.46 -7.06 -7.85
C LEU A 55 16.54 -7.86 -7.11
N ALA A 56 17.77 -7.36 -7.06
CA ALA A 56 18.86 -7.96 -6.27
C ALA A 56 18.57 -7.95 -4.76
N LYS A 57 17.86 -6.97 -4.24
CA LYS A 57 17.49 -6.86 -2.81
C LYS A 57 16.10 -7.40 -2.53
N ASN A 58 15.15 -7.23 -3.47
CA ASN A 58 13.76 -7.61 -3.35
C ASN A 58 13.34 -8.52 -4.52
N PRO A 59 13.37 -9.86 -4.38
CA PRO A 59 12.98 -10.78 -5.44
C PRO A 59 11.45 -10.97 -5.57
N PHE A 60 10.66 -10.40 -4.65
CA PHE A 60 9.21 -10.63 -4.58
C PHE A 60 8.40 -10.17 -5.79
N PRO A 61 8.78 -9.14 -6.58
CA PRO A 61 8.05 -8.76 -7.78
C PRO A 61 7.84 -9.92 -8.77
N ILE A 62 8.81 -10.83 -8.88
CA ILE A 62 8.68 -12.02 -9.73
C ILE A 62 7.71 -13.06 -9.12
N GLU A 63 7.67 -13.21 -7.79
CA GLU A 63 6.66 -14.06 -7.13
C GLU A 63 5.26 -13.48 -7.29
N GLN A 64 5.12 -12.18 -7.11
CA GLN A 64 3.82 -11.49 -7.11
C GLN A 64 3.03 -11.74 -8.40
N VAL A 65 3.70 -11.80 -9.57
CA VAL A 65 3.00 -12.07 -10.84
C VAL A 65 2.58 -13.54 -11.00
N THR A 66 3.25 -14.47 -10.32
CA THR A 66 2.93 -15.91 -10.40
C THR A 66 1.76 -16.35 -9.51
N ARG A 67 1.26 -15.46 -8.66
CA ARG A 67 0.18 -15.75 -7.70
C ARG A 67 -1.00 -14.81 -7.97
N ALA A 68 -2.22 -15.28 -7.61
CA ALA A 68 -3.43 -14.44 -7.69
C ALA A 68 -3.43 -13.38 -6.58
N PHE A 69 -2.55 -12.39 -6.71
CA PHE A 69 -2.35 -11.28 -5.78
C PHE A 69 -2.98 -9.99 -6.30
N PHE A 70 -2.88 -8.92 -5.50
CA PHE A 70 -3.36 -7.57 -5.73
C PHE A 70 -4.88 -7.46 -5.65
N TYR A 71 -5.64 -8.09 -6.55
CA TYR A 71 -7.09 -8.03 -6.55
C TYR A 71 -7.73 -9.31 -7.10
N ASN A 72 -9.01 -9.49 -6.81
CA ASN A 72 -9.77 -10.66 -7.21
C ASN A 72 -9.79 -10.83 -8.73
N LYS A 73 -9.63 -12.07 -9.20
CA LYS A 73 -9.60 -12.44 -10.63
C LYS A 73 -8.53 -11.71 -11.46
N SER A 74 -7.47 -11.18 -10.81
CA SER A 74 -6.33 -10.63 -11.55
C SER A 74 -5.71 -11.72 -12.44
N THR A 75 -5.56 -11.44 -13.73
CA THR A 75 -4.88 -12.33 -14.69
C THR A 75 -3.36 -12.22 -14.54
N PHE A 76 -2.65 -13.19 -15.10
CA PHE A 76 -1.18 -13.13 -15.09
C PHE A 76 -0.65 -11.90 -15.84
N SER A 77 -1.23 -11.59 -17.00
CA SER A 77 -0.82 -10.44 -17.81
C SER A 77 -1.06 -9.11 -17.09
N GLU A 78 -2.22 -8.96 -16.45
CA GLU A 78 -2.52 -7.76 -15.65
C GLU A 78 -1.50 -7.56 -14.54
N ARG A 79 -1.12 -8.64 -13.82
CA ARG A 79 -0.11 -8.54 -12.75
C ARG A 79 1.27 -8.18 -13.27
N VAL A 80 1.69 -8.70 -14.43
CA VAL A 80 2.96 -8.30 -15.05
C VAL A 80 2.95 -6.81 -15.40
N GLN A 81 1.85 -6.34 -16.01
CA GLN A 81 1.72 -4.93 -16.38
C GLN A 81 1.66 -4.03 -15.14
N LEU A 82 0.93 -4.46 -14.10
CA LEU A 82 0.85 -3.75 -12.82
C LEU A 82 2.24 -3.57 -12.19
N VAL A 83 3.03 -4.65 -12.14
CA VAL A 83 4.39 -4.60 -11.57
C VAL A 83 5.27 -3.64 -12.38
N LYS A 84 5.25 -3.72 -13.71
CA LYS A 84 6.01 -2.80 -14.56
C LYS A 84 5.57 -1.35 -14.35
N ASN A 85 4.29 -1.06 -14.47
CA ASN A 85 3.73 0.28 -14.29
C ASN A 85 4.09 0.90 -12.94
N HIS A 86 4.09 0.07 -11.88
CA HIS A 86 4.45 0.55 -10.54
C HIS A 86 5.88 1.05 -10.47
N TYR A 87 6.83 0.26 -10.95
CA TYR A 87 8.23 0.65 -10.93
C TYR A 87 8.51 1.79 -11.89
N GLU A 88 7.96 1.76 -13.11
CA GLU A 88 8.11 2.84 -14.10
C GLU A 88 7.58 4.18 -13.58
N LEU A 89 6.40 4.17 -12.91
CA LEU A 89 5.84 5.40 -12.35
C LEU A 89 6.68 5.91 -11.18
N LEU A 90 7.11 5.05 -10.26
CA LEU A 90 7.94 5.47 -9.13
C LEU A 90 9.34 5.94 -9.59
N GLU A 91 9.95 5.24 -10.54
CA GLU A 91 11.23 5.64 -11.14
C GLU A 91 11.13 7.02 -11.79
N ARG A 92 10.01 7.31 -12.46
CA ARG A 92 9.75 8.62 -13.05
C ARG A 92 9.58 9.73 -12.03
N LEU A 93 8.87 9.46 -10.92
CA LEU A 93 8.51 10.47 -9.92
C LEU A 93 9.62 10.72 -8.90
N LEU A 94 10.36 9.68 -8.50
CA LEU A 94 11.28 9.73 -7.38
C LEU A 94 12.74 9.91 -7.82
N GLN A 95 13.51 10.62 -7.02
CA GLN A 95 14.97 10.58 -7.13
C GLN A 95 15.45 9.13 -6.92
N GLU A 96 16.44 8.71 -7.69
CA GLU A 96 16.93 7.32 -7.70
C GLU A 96 17.27 6.78 -6.31
N LYS A 97 17.93 7.58 -5.48
CA LYS A 97 18.25 7.22 -4.08
C LYS A 97 17.03 6.74 -3.30
N TYR A 98 15.92 7.47 -3.39
CA TYR A 98 14.71 7.15 -2.64
C TYR A 98 13.89 6.05 -3.30
N PHE A 99 13.90 6.00 -4.64
CA PHE A 99 13.33 4.87 -5.39
C PHE A 99 13.96 3.55 -4.97
N LEU A 100 15.29 3.49 -4.88
CA LEU A 100 16.04 2.32 -4.41
C LEU A 100 15.76 2.01 -2.93
N GLN A 101 15.63 3.05 -2.10
CA GLN A 101 15.38 2.91 -0.67
C GLN A 101 14.05 2.21 -0.40
N ILE A 102 12.94 2.75 -0.90
CA ILE A 102 11.60 2.26 -0.57
C ILE A 102 11.19 0.98 -1.30
N SER A 103 11.83 0.69 -2.45
CA SER A 103 11.48 -0.46 -3.31
C SER A 103 12.36 -1.69 -3.06
N GLY A 104 13.57 -1.51 -2.56
CA GLY A 104 14.63 -2.53 -2.61
C GLY A 104 14.81 -3.38 -1.36
N ALA A 105 14.37 -2.96 -0.18
CA ALA A 105 14.68 -3.69 1.04
C ALA A 105 13.60 -3.54 2.12
N LYS A 106 13.31 -4.66 2.77
CA LYS A 106 12.31 -4.78 3.85
C LYS A 106 12.44 -3.75 4.96
N TRP A 107 13.66 -3.28 5.27
CA TRP A 107 13.93 -2.43 6.44
C TRP A 107 14.34 -1.00 6.07
N GLN A 108 14.20 -0.63 4.81
CA GLN A 108 14.52 0.72 4.35
C GLN A 108 13.21 1.50 4.15
N SER A 109 12.63 1.97 5.25
CA SER A 109 11.47 2.86 5.22
C SER A 109 11.90 4.30 4.94
N TYR A 110 10.94 5.10 4.44
CA TYR A 110 11.06 6.53 4.35
C TYR A 110 9.95 7.19 5.16
N THR A 111 10.31 7.99 6.16
CA THR A 111 9.36 8.67 7.04
C THR A 111 8.82 9.92 6.34
N ILE A 112 7.49 9.97 6.17
CA ILE A 112 6.78 11.10 5.56
C ILE A 112 6.12 12.01 6.59
N TRP A 113 5.98 11.55 7.82
CA TRP A 113 5.40 12.33 8.91
C TRP A 113 5.90 11.84 10.27
N ASN A 114 6.12 12.77 11.21
CA ASN A 114 6.49 12.48 12.59
C ASN A 114 5.67 13.33 13.56
N SER A 115 5.34 12.79 14.72
CA SER A 115 4.76 13.52 15.83
C SER A 115 5.17 12.91 17.16
N ILE A 116 4.95 13.62 18.25
CA ILE A 116 5.14 13.12 19.62
C ILE A 116 3.83 13.34 20.37
N TYR A 117 3.33 12.29 21.01
CA TYR A 117 2.18 12.35 21.88
C TYR A 117 2.40 11.51 23.14
N GLU A 118 2.21 12.12 24.32
CA GLU A 118 2.51 11.48 25.62
C GLU A 118 3.94 10.87 25.64
N ASP A 119 4.94 11.64 25.21
CA ASP A 119 6.36 11.26 25.08
C ASP A 119 6.64 10.05 24.14
N LYS A 120 5.65 9.65 23.37
CA LYS A 120 5.77 8.56 22.39
C LYS A 120 5.88 9.09 20.98
N PRO A 121 6.91 8.67 20.22
CA PRO A 121 7.05 9.04 18.81
C PRO A 121 6.01 8.30 17.97
N TRP A 122 5.33 9.05 17.12
CA TRP A 122 4.46 8.55 16.07
C TRP A 122 5.10 8.82 14.72
N GLN A 123 5.00 7.86 13.81
CA GLN A 123 5.63 7.98 12.50
C GLN A 123 4.72 7.38 11.43
N ALA A 124 4.59 8.11 10.30
CA ALA A 124 4.05 7.54 9.07
C ALA A 124 5.21 7.26 8.09
N GLN A 125 5.31 6.02 7.62
CA GLN A 125 6.46 5.56 6.84
C GLN A 125 6.03 4.83 5.56
N LEU A 126 6.72 5.12 4.46
CA LEU A 126 6.66 4.33 3.24
C LEU A 126 7.64 3.16 3.34
N VAL A 127 7.17 1.96 3.07
CA VAL A 127 7.99 0.74 3.17
C VAL A 127 7.47 -0.36 2.26
N PHE A 128 8.37 -1.22 1.76
CA PHE A 128 7.99 -2.51 1.20
C PHE A 128 7.86 -3.54 2.34
N GLU A 129 6.64 -4.03 2.62
CA GLU A 129 6.39 -5.06 3.64
C GLU A 129 6.17 -6.44 2.99
N PRO A 130 7.15 -7.35 3.04
CA PRO A 130 7.06 -8.66 2.41
C PRO A 130 5.89 -9.53 2.90
N GLY A 131 5.46 -9.34 4.15
CA GLY A 131 4.31 -10.05 4.73
C GLY A 131 3.00 -9.69 4.02
N GLN A 132 2.90 -8.46 3.52
CA GLN A 132 1.71 -7.88 2.90
C GLN A 132 1.79 -7.79 1.37
N ARG A 133 2.84 -8.34 0.75
CA ARG A 133 3.05 -8.32 -0.72
C ARG A 133 1.91 -8.91 -1.57
N LYS A 134 0.94 -9.53 -0.92
CA LYS A 134 -0.28 -10.04 -1.58
C LYS A 134 -1.26 -8.93 -1.94
N GLU A 135 -1.22 -7.86 -1.19
CA GLU A 135 -2.19 -6.77 -1.20
C GLU A 135 -1.62 -5.49 -1.82
N GLY A 136 -0.30 -5.43 -2.01
CA GLY A 136 0.34 -4.25 -2.60
C GLY A 136 1.82 -4.46 -2.89
N MET A 137 2.43 -3.42 -3.42
CA MET A 137 3.86 -3.34 -3.73
C MET A 137 4.60 -2.38 -2.80
N LEU A 138 3.86 -1.46 -2.19
CA LEU A 138 4.30 -0.60 -1.10
C LEU A 138 3.23 -0.50 -0.04
N SER A 139 3.63 -0.03 1.13
CA SER A 139 2.75 0.25 2.26
C SER A 139 3.03 1.65 2.80
N LEU A 140 1.96 2.30 3.25
CA LEU A 140 2.05 3.40 4.21
C LEU A 140 1.72 2.81 5.57
N GLU A 141 2.65 2.90 6.51
CA GLU A 141 2.50 2.41 7.87
C GLU A 141 2.42 3.57 8.85
N LEU A 142 1.49 3.49 9.80
CA LEU A 142 1.39 4.38 10.95
C LEU A 142 1.81 3.61 12.19
N ASN A 143 2.94 4.02 12.77
CA ASN A 143 3.57 3.38 13.92
C ASN A 143 3.56 4.31 15.13
N VAL A 144 3.44 3.74 16.33
CA VAL A 144 3.66 4.39 17.59
C VAL A 144 4.85 3.68 18.27
N GLU A 145 5.96 4.40 18.49
CA GLU A 145 7.23 3.78 18.83
C GLU A 145 7.62 2.74 17.77
N SER A 146 7.86 1.50 18.17
CA SER A 146 8.08 0.36 17.25
C SER A 146 6.81 -0.46 16.97
N THR A 147 5.65 -0.02 17.47
CA THR A 147 4.40 -0.77 17.36
C THR A 147 3.63 -0.34 16.12
N HIS A 148 3.36 -1.30 15.27
CA HIS A 148 2.55 -1.12 14.07
C HIS A 148 1.06 -0.98 14.44
N ILE A 149 0.44 0.14 14.03
CA ILE A 149 -0.95 0.44 14.36
C ILE A 149 -1.88 0.28 13.15
N TYR A 150 -1.59 0.99 12.06
CA TYR A 150 -2.35 0.88 10.80
C TYR A 150 -1.41 0.80 9.61
N GLN A 151 -1.88 0.10 8.56
CA GLN A 151 -1.16 -0.04 7.32
C GLN A 151 -2.12 0.00 6.14
N ILE A 152 -1.75 0.76 5.10
CA ILE A 152 -2.42 0.72 3.80
C ILE A 152 -1.43 0.15 2.79
N MET A 153 -1.78 -0.98 2.17
CA MET A 153 -1.03 -1.58 1.08
C MET A 153 -1.54 -1.06 -0.25
N PHE A 154 -0.64 -0.69 -1.14
CA PHE A 154 -1.00 -0.09 -2.42
C PHE A 154 0.00 -0.41 -3.54
N TRP A 155 -0.41 -0.14 -4.76
CA TRP A 155 0.46 -0.03 -5.92
C TRP A 155 0.09 1.21 -6.72
N ALA A 156 1.01 1.72 -7.52
CA ALA A 156 0.81 2.87 -8.38
C ALA A 156 0.95 2.47 -9.86
N GLY A 157 0.39 3.23 -10.78
CA GLY A 157 0.46 2.95 -12.20
C GLY A 157 -0.44 3.86 -13.02
N TYR A 158 -0.99 3.32 -14.10
CA TYR A 158 -1.86 4.05 -15.03
C TYR A 158 -3.22 3.35 -15.12
N ASN A 159 -4.30 4.13 -15.10
CA ASN A 159 -5.65 3.62 -15.34
C ASN A 159 -5.91 3.40 -16.84
N LYS A 160 -7.12 2.92 -17.17
CA LYS A 160 -7.52 2.65 -18.55
C LYS A 160 -7.52 3.87 -19.47
N PHE A 161 -7.44 5.06 -18.91
CA PHE A 161 -7.37 6.34 -19.63
C PHE A 161 -5.95 6.89 -19.73
N GLY A 162 -4.94 6.17 -19.22
CA GLY A 162 -3.56 6.64 -19.19
C GLY A 162 -3.24 7.64 -18.09
N GLU A 163 -4.19 7.93 -17.19
CA GLU A 163 -3.95 8.80 -16.03
C GLU A 163 -3.18 8.05 -14.94
N THR A 164 -2.28 8.78 -14.25
CA THR A 164 -1.60 8.24 -13.08
C THR A 164 -2.59 7.95 -11.96
N ALA A 165 -2.49 6.77 -11.37
CA ALA A 165 -3.39 6.34 -10.31
C ALA A 165 -2.65 5.51 -9.25
N LEU A 166 -3.20 5.51 -8.04
CA LEU A 166 -2.81 4.64 -6.95
C LEU A 166 -3.99 3.74 -6.59
N TRP A 167 -3.72 2.43 -6.41
CA TRP A 167 -4.73 1.45 -5.99
C TRP A 167 -4.42 0.95 -4.59
N ILE A 168 -5.37 1.07 -3.69
CA ILE A 168 -5.31 0.50 -2.34
C ILE A 168 -5.79 -0.95 -2.42
N GLY A 169 -4.92 -1.91 -2.12
CA GLY A 169 -5.25 -3.34 -2.11
C GLY A 169 -5.80 -3.84 -0.79
N ALA A 170 -5.47 -3.15 0.32
CA ALA A 170 -6.07 -3.39 1.63
C ALA A 170 -5.71 -2.28 2.62
N ILE A 171 -6.48 -2.22 3.69
CA ILE A 171 -6.15 -1.49 4.91
C ILE A 171 -6.24 -2.45 6.09
N GLN A 172 -5.20 -2.48 6.91
CA GLN A 172 -5.13 -3.32 8.10
C GLN A 172 -4.99 -2.45 9.35
N GLY A 173 -5.75 -2.80 10.38
CA GLY A 173 -5.69 -2.20 11.70
C GLY A 173 -4.81 -2.98 12.66
N PRO A 174 -4.68 -2.51 13.90
CA PRO A 174 -3.83 -3.12 14.90
C PRO A 174 -4.30 -4.53 15.28
N ASN A 175 -3.34 -5.43 15.46
CA ASN A 175 -3.57 -6.81 15.85
C ASN A 175 -2.79 -7.10 17.15
N MET A 176 -3.22 -6.47 18.25
CA MET A 176 -2.66 -6.63 19.60
C MET A 176 -3.79 -6.71 20.64
N GLU A 177 -3.52 -7.24 21.83
CA GLU A 177 -4.53 -7.41 22.90
C GLU A 177 -5.19 -6.10 23.32
N ASN A 178 -4.44 -5.02 23.42
CA ASN A 178 -4.89 -3.69 23.83
C ASN A 178 -5.22 -2.75 22.66
N ALA A 179 -5.47 -3.28 21.46
CA ALA A 179 -5.70 -2.51 20.23
C ALA A 179 -6.77 -1.42 20.39
N ARG A 180 -7.89 -1.73 21.06
CA ARG A 180 -9.00 -0.78 21.26
C ARG A 180 -8.56 0.43 22.09
N ASP A 181 -7.78 0.21 23.15
CA ASP A 181 -7.34 1.29 24.03
C ASP A 181 -6.31 2.16 23.33
N VAL A 182 -5.38 1.57 22.58
CA VAL A 182 -4.39 2.31 21.78
C VAL A 182 -5.11 3.18 20.75
N VAL A 183 -6.02 2.61 19.96
CA VAL A 183 -6.80 3.36 18.95
C VAL A 183 -7.65 4.46 19.59
N LYS A 184 -8.24 4.21 20.76
CA LYS A 184 -9.02 5.22 21.51
C LYS A 184 -8.14 6.39 21.95
N LYS A 185 -6.95 6.13 22.51
CA LYS A 185 -5.97 7.15 22.90
C LYS A 185 -5.53 7.96 21.68
N MET A 186 -5.15 7.31 20.59
CA MET A 186 -4.75 7.97 19.35
C MET A 186 -5.89 8.83 18.77
N THR A 187 -7.12 8.32 18.74
CA THR A 187 -8.30 9.10 18.29
C THR A 187 -8.49 10.34 19.14
N LYS A 188 -8.29 10.26 20.47
CA LYS A 188 -8.37 11.43 21.37
C LYS A 188 -7.25 12.43 21.05
N ALA A 189 -6.02 11.98 20.85
CA ALA A 189 -4.88 12.79 20.45
C ALA A 189 -5.14 13.57 19.14
N CYS A 190 -5.77 12.92 18.17
CA CYS A 190 -6.17 13.52 16.90
C CYS A 190 -7.51 14.29 16.98
N HIS A 191 -7.86 14.84 18.15
CA HIS A 191 -9.08 15.62 18.37
C HIS A 191 -10.38 14.90 17.92
N GLY A 192 -10.46 13.60 18.19
CA GLY A 192 -11.58 12.76 17.84
C GLY A 192 -11.60 12.32 16.35
N TYR A 193 -10.51 12.56 15.62
CA TYR A 193 -10.37 12.02 14.27
C TYR A 193 -9.92 10.55 14.33
N ARG A 194 -10.65 9.64 13.66
CA ARG A 194 -10.36 8.21 13.75
C ARG A 194 -9.01 7.89 13.12
N THR A 195 -8.20 7.07 13.78
CA THR A 195 -6.87 6.70 13.31
C THR A 195 -6.88 6.02 11.93
N LYS A 196 -7.93 5.23 11.64
CA LYS A 196 -8.13 4.62 10.31
C LYS A 196 -8.33 5.68 9.21
N ASN A 197 -9.03 6.77 9.51
CA ASN A 197 -9.23 7.88 8.58
C ASN A 197 -7.94 8.69 8.45
N LEU A 198 -7.17 8.83 9.55
CA LEU A 198 -5.90 9.56 9.53
C LEU A 198 -4.89 8.96 8.55
N ILE A 199 -4.70 7.65 8.57
CA ILE A 199 -3.75 7.02 7.62
C ILE A 199 -4.22 7.15 6.16
N LEU A 200 -5.54 7.11 5.91
CA LEU A 200 -6.08 7.37 4.57
C LEU A 200 -5.86 8.83 4.17
N TYR A 201 -6.08 9.78 5.08
CA TYR A 201 -5.80 11.20 4.87
C TYR A 201 -4.33 11.45 4.52
N MET A 202 -3.41 10.80 5.26
CA MET A 202 -1.98 10.86 4.99
C MET A 202 -1.62 10.30 3.60
N LEU A 203 -2.27 9.19 3.19
CA LEU A 203 -2.11 8.65 1.85
C LEU A 203 -2.60 9.64 0.78
N GLN A 204 -3.76 10.27 1.00
CA GLN A 204 -4.30 11.27 0.08
C GLN A 204 -3.36 12.48 -0.06
N ALA A 205 -2.79 12.97 1.06
CA ALA A 205 -1.80 14.06 1.06
C ALA A 205 -0.55 13.69 0.22
N MET A 206 -0.01 12.49 0.44
CA MET A 206 1.11 11.95 -0.34
C MET A 206 0.77 11.88 -1.83
N VAL A 207 -0.37 11.30 -2.17
CA VAL A 207 -0.82 11.13 -3.57
C VAL A 207 -0.96 12.48 -4.29
N ARG A 208 -1.55 13.49 -3.63
CA ARG A 208 -1.65 14.86 -4.16
C ARG A 208 -0.27 15.45 -4.42
N THR A 209 0.63 15.34 -3.45
CA THR A 209 1.99 15.89 -3.57
C THR A 209 2.78 15.20 -4.69
N MET A 210 2.60 13.90 -4.90
CA MET A 210 3.20 13.15 -6.00
C MET A 210 2.59 13.48 -7.37
N GLY A 211 1.53 14.27 -7.43
CA GLY A 211 0.83 14.61 -8.67
C GLY A 211 0.04 13.46 -9.30
N ILE A 212 -0.23 12.42 -8.53
CA ILE A 212 -1.06 11.29 -8.97
C ILE A 212 -2.53 11.74 -9.03
N LYS A 213 -3.23 11.38 -10.10
CA LYS A 213 -4.53 11.97 -10.44
C LYS A 213 -5.74 11.25 -9.87
N LYS A 214 -5.61 9.95 -9.55
CA LYS A 214 -6.71 9.10 -9.11
C LYS A 214 -6.29 8.21 -7.95
N ILE A 215 -7.23 7.91 -7.06
CA ILE A 215 -7.10 6.85 -6.04
C ILE A 215 -8.22 5.86 -6.26
N TYR A 216 -7.87 4.60 -6.38
CA TYR A 216 -8.81 3.48 -6.36
C TYR A 216 -8.57 2.62 -5.12
N ALA A 217 -9.60 1.92 -4.66
CA ALA A 217 -9.49 1.01 -3.53
C ALA A 217 -10.31 -0.25 -3.79
N VAL A 218 -9.78 -1.42 -3.43
CA VAL A 218 -10.50 -2.68 -3.64
C VAL A 218 -11.80 -2.70 -2.85
N SER A 219 -12.87 -3.18 -3.49
CA SER A 219 -14.14 -3.52 -2.82
C SER A 219 -13.99 -4.81 -2.02
N ASN A 220 -15.02 -5.19 -1.25
CA ASN A 220 -15.05 -6.51 -0.62
C ASN A 220 -14.93 -7.63 -1.65
N TYR A 221 -15.62 -7.49 -2.81
CA TYR A 221 -15.50 -8.42 -3.92
C TYR A 221 -14.09 -8.38 -4.56
N GLY A 222 -13.52 -7.19 -4.72
CA GLY A 222 -12.19 -6.98 -5.32
C GLY A 222 -11.01 -7.47 -4.47
N TYR A 223 -11.23 -7.81 -3.20
CA TYR A 223 -10.16 -8.25 -2.34
C TYR A 223 -9.49 -9.54 -2.85
N TYR A 224 -8.15 -9.54 -2.95
CA TYR A 224 -7.39 -10.63 -3.57
C TYR A 224 -7.69 -12.03 -3.00
N ALA A 225 -8.01 -12.14 -1.70
CA ALA A 225 -8.24 -13.44 -1.08
C ALA A 225 -9.50 -14.14 -1.55
N ASN A 226 -10.42 -13.42 -2.23
CA ASN A 226 -11.60 -14.01 -2.85
C ASN A 226 -11.27 -14.87 -4.09
N ASN A 227 -10.03 -14.82 -4.60
CA ASN A 227 -9.53 -15.77 -5.59
C ASN A 227 -9.36 -17.19 -5.03
N HIS A 228 -9.35 -17.37 -3.71
CA HIS A 228 -9.15 -18.66 -3.08
C HIS A 228 -10.48 -19.27 -2.67
N VAL A 229 -10.70 -20.53 -3.04
CA VAL A 229 -11.91 -21.35 -2.74
C VAL A 229 -12.16 -21.54 -1.23
N ARG A 230 -11.26 -21.10 -0.35
CA ARG A 230 -11.43 -21.19 1.10
C ARG A 230 -12.26 -20.01 1.60
N VAL A 231 -13.54 -20.25 1.67
CA VAL A 231 -14.59 -19.37 2.23
C VAL A 231 -14.35 -19.02 3.71
N ASP A 232 -13.42 -19.69 4.39
CA ASP A 232 -13.18 -19.59 5.85
C ASP A 232 -12.47 -18.30 6.29
N ARG A 233 -11.92 -17.52 5.35
CA ARG A 233 -11.32 -16.23 5.67
C ARG A 233 -12.28 -15.09 5.33
N LYS A 234 -13.42 -15.06 6.04
CA LYS A 234 -14.30 -13.88 5.97
C LYS A 234 -13.50 -12.63 6.33
N LEU A 235 -13.53 -11.65 5.43
CA LEU A 235 -13.07 -10.31 5.73
C LEU A 235 -13.80 -9.83 7.00
N LYS A 236 -13.05 -9.56 8.07
CA LYS A 236 -13.60 -8.99 9.31
C LYS A 236 -14.01 -7.53 9.12
N THR A 237 -13.50 -6.88 8.09
CA THR A 237 -13.73 -5.47 7.78
C THR A 237 -14.55 -5.37 6.51
N ASN A 238 -15.65 -4.60 6.54
CA ASN A 238 -16.32 -4.17 5.33
C ASN A 238 -15.56 -3.00 4.72
N PHE A 239 -14.91 -3.25 3.59
CA PHE A 239 -14.17 -2.22 2.86
C PHE A 239 -15.13 -1.23 2.21
N GLY A 240 -16.23 -1.70 1.61
CA GLY A 240 -17.19 -0.85 0.92
C GLY A 240 -17.75 0.23 1.82
N ASP A 241 -18.24 -0.13 3.02
CA ASP A 241 -18.76 0.86 3.97
C ASP A 241 -17.72 1.92 4.34
N PHE A 242 -16.46 1.51 4.51
CA PHE A 242 -15.39 2.45 4.84
C PHE A 242 -15.05 3.38 3.67
N TRP A 243 -15.02 2.86 2.44
CA TRP A 243 -14.75 3.71 1.28
C TRP A 243 -15.88 4.69 1.02
N VAL A 244 -17.13 4.27 1.18
CA VAL A 244 -18.31 5.17 1.08
C VAL A 244 -18.26 6.26 2.18
N GLU A 245 -17.95 5.88 3.44
CA GLU A 245 -17.76 6.86 4.54
C GLU A 245 -16.66 7.88 4.21
N ALA A 246 -15.62 7.46 3.49
CA ALA A 246 -14.51 8.32 3.04
C ALA A 246 -14.83 9.14 1.77
N GLY A 247 -16.06 9.09 1.27
CA GLY A 247 -16.49 9.80 0.06
C GLY A 247 -16.20 9.04 -1.25
N GLY A 248 -15.88 7.76 -1.16
CA GLY A 248 -15.65 6.90 -2.31
C GLY A 248 -16.92 6.59 -3.08
N LYS A 249 -16.76 6.35 -4.38
CA LYS A 249 -17.83 5.98 -5.31
C LYS A 249 -17.51 4.65 -5.99
N GLU A 250 -18.52 3.83 -6.21
CA GLU A 250 -18.40 2.64 -7.03
C GLU A 250 -17.92 2.98 -8.44
N THR A 251 -17.10 2.11 -9.01
CA THR A 251 -16.67 2.24 -10.41
C THR A 251 -17.41 1.24 -11.29
N GLU A 252 -17.26 1.34 -12.62
CA GLU A 252 -17.76 0.32 -13.57
C GLU A 252 -17.18 -1.07 -13.29
N ASP A 253 -15.97 -1.13 -12.75
CA ASP A 253 -15.34 -2.37 -12.30
C ASP A 253 -15.70 -2.62 -10.82
N GLU A 254 -16.63 -3.53 -10.56
CA GLU A 254 -17.14 -3.89 -9.22
C GLU A 254 -16.03 -4.24 -8.22
N ARG A 255 -14.79 -4.47 -8.69
CA ARG A 255 -13.63 -4.74 -7.84
C ARG A 255 -13.10 -3.50 -7.13
N PHE A 256 -13.49 -2.27 -7.56
CA PHE A 256 -12.88 -1.04 -7.07
C PHE A 256 -13.90 0.06 -6.76
N TYR A 257 -13.53 0.88 -5.79
CA TYR A 257 -14.10 2.21 -5.52
C TYR A 257 -13.11 3.27 -6.00
N GLU A 258 -13.59 4.39 -6.52
CA GLU A 258 -12.79 5.61 -6.72
C GLU A 258 -12.92 6.51 -5.50
N LEU A 259 -11.79 6.89 -4.88
CA LEU A 259 -11.74 7.74 -3.70
C LEU A 259 -11.40 9.18 -4.08
N PRO A 260 -11.90 10.18 -3.33
CA PRO A 260 -11.52 11.57 -3.55
C PRO A 260 -10.04 11.78 -3.18
N LEU A 261 -9.35 12.66 -3.91
CA LEU A 261 -7.99 13.09 -3.58
C LEU A 261 -7.95 13.96 -2.31
N VAL A 262 -9.05 14.64 -2.03
CA VAL A 262 -9.22 15.52 -0.86
C VAL A 262 -10.43 15.04 -0.08
N GLU A 263 -10.26 14.80 1.21
CA GLU A 263 -11.38 14.45 2.09
C GLU A 263 -12.36 15.64 2.17
N PRO A 264 -13.67 15.43 1.94
CA PRO A 264 -14.67 16.45 2.13
C PRO A 264 -14.77 16.84 3.61
N ARG A 265 -14.55 18.12 3.93
CA ARG A 265 -14.68 18.65 5.31
C ARG A 265 -16.03 19.28 5.51
N LYS A 266 -16.62 19.04 6.68
CA LYS A 266 -17.83 19.77 7.11
C LYS A 266 -17.52 21.24 7.33
N THR A 267 -18.44 22.11 6.92
CA THR A 267 -18.38 23.53 7.28
C THR A 267 -18.70 23.73 8.77
N MET A 268 -18.34 24.88 9.35
CA MET A 268 -18.60 25.14 10.77
C MET A 268 -20.11 25.29 11.05
N GLU A 269 -20.92 25.59 10.04
CA GLU A 269 -22.39 25.68 10.11
C GLU A 269 -22.99 24.24 10.27
N GLU A 270 -22.45 23.28 9.54
CA GLU A 270 -22.86 21.88 9.61
C GLU A 270 -22.45 21.18 10.92
N VAL A 271 -21.48 21.78 11.64
CA VAL A 271 -21.00 21.23 12.90
C VAL A 271 -21.82 21.80 14.06
N PRO A 272 -22.43 20.92 14.92
CA PRO A 272 -23.14 21.37 16.12
C PRO A 272 -22.25 22.29 16.99
N THR A 273 -22.81 23.39 17.48
CA THR A 273 -22.07 24.44 18.21
C THR A 273 -21.16 23.92 19.31
N ARG A 274 -21.65 22.95 20.11
CA ARG A 274 -20.87 22.29 21.19
C ARG A 274 -19.63 21.54 20.71
N LYS A 275 -19.56 21.19 19.42
CA LYS A 275 -18.43 20.45 18.83
C LYS A 275 -17.48 21.32 18.01
N ARG A 276 -17.84 22.57 17.69
CA ARG A 276 -17.07 23.45 16.80
C ARG A 276 -15.61 23.63 17.24
N ALA A 277 -15.37 23.80 18.55
CA ALA A 277 -14.01 23.94 19.08
C ALA A 277 -13.14 22.69 18.84
N VAL A 278 -13.72 21.48 18.93
CA VAL A 278 -13.02 20.22 18.63
C VAL A 278 -12.73 20.11 17.15
N TYR A 279 -13.68 20.47 16.28
CA TYR A 279 -13.50 20.43 14.83
C TYR A 279 -12.46 21.43 14.33
N ARG A 280 -12.39 22.63 14.91
CA ARG A 280 -11.33 23.62 14.59
C ARG A 280 -9.94 23.04 14.90
N ARG A 281 -9.74 22.45 16.09
CA ARG A 281 -8.47 21.81 16.47
C ARG A 281 -8.14 20.61 15.57
N ARG A 282 -9.15 19.80 15.23
CA ARG A 282 -8.99 18.69 14.28
C ARG A 282 -8.53 19.17 12.91
N PHE A 283 -9.16 20.20 12.36
CA PHE A 283 -8.80 20.73 11.05
C PHE A 283 -7.41 21.35 11.05
N ALA A 284 -7.07 22.13 12.09
CA ALA A 284 -5.71 22.65 12.25
C ALA A 284 -4.67 21.52 12.31
N PHE A 285 -4.90 20.47 13.10
CA PHE A 285 -4.04 19.27 13.14
C PHE A 285 -3.91 18.60 11.76
N LEU A 286 -4.99 18.43 11.01
CA LEU A 286 -4.96 17.83 9.68
C LEU A 286 -4.23 18.72 8.67
N ASP A 287 -4.33 20.05 8.79
CA ASP A 287 -3.60 21.00 7.95
C ASP A 287 -2.09 20.93 8.23
N GLU A 288 -1.68 20.78 9.50
CA GLU A 288 -0.27 20.55 9.87
C GLU A 288 0.25 19.25 9.29
N VAL A 289 -0.51 18.14 9.43
CA VAL A 289 -0.17 16.83 8.83
C VAL A 289 0.01 16.94 7.31
N ASP A 290 -0.86 17.69 6.63
CA ASP A 290 -0.81 17.89 5.17
C ASP A 290 0.49 18.61 4.77
N VAL A 291 0.82 19.71 5.47
CA VAL A 291 2.05 20.47 5.21
C VAL A 291 3.32 19.66 5.45
N GLU A 292 3.38 18.90 6.55
CA GLU A 292 4.55 18.08 6.87
C GLU A 292 4.75 16.97 5.83
N ILE A 293 3.68 16.29 5.43
CA ILE A 293 3.73 15.25 4.39
C ILE A 293 4.14 15.87 3.05
N GLU A 294 3.57 17.02 2.67
CA GLU A 294 3.95 17.72 1.45
C GLU A 294 5.45 18.03 1.43
N GLN A 295 5.99 18.57 2.52
CA GLN A 295 7.41 18.89 2.64
C GLN A 295 8.30 17.63 2.57
N ALA A 296 7.90 16.55 3.25
CA ALA A 296 8.67 15.31 3.24
C ALA A 296 8.64 14.61 1.87
N VAL A 297 7.48 14.58 1.22
CA VAL A 297 7.32 13.96 -0.10
C VAL A 297 8.02 14.79 -1.18
N LYS A 298 7.95 16.11 -1.17
CA LYS A 298 8.69 16.97 -2.12
C LYS A 298 10.20 16.73 -2.09
N LYS A 299 10.78 16.37 -0.95
CA LYS A 299 12.23 16.07 -0.84
C LYS A 299 12.65 14.82 -1.62
N ILE A 300 11.75 13.92 -1.92
CA ILE A 300 12.07 12.67 -2.62
C ILE A 300 11.69 12.70 -4.11
N LEU A 301 10.92 13.70 -4.53
CA LEU A 301 10.54 13.88 -5.93
C LEU A 301 11.73 14.43 -6.77
N LYS A 302 11.70 14.11 -8.07
CA LYS A 302 12.64 14.68 -9.06
C LYS A 302 12.37 16.14 -9.33
#